data_0945946d2a52bc40afb6e0132ef41f60
#
_entry.id   0945946d2a52bc40afb6e0132ef41f60
#
_cell.length_a   1.000
_cell.length_b   1.000
_cell.length_c   1.000
_cell.angle_alpha   90.00
_cell.angle_beta   90.00
_cell.angle_gamma   90.00
#
_symmetry.space_group_name_H-M   'P 1'
#
loop_
_entity.id
_entity.type
_entity.pdbx_description
1 polymer ?
#
loop_
_entity_poly.entity_id
_entity_poly.type
_entity_poly.pdbx_seq_one_letter_code
_entity_poly.pdbx_strand_id
1 'polypeptide(L)'
;MLGASEGEAGAAQTNGPGLNGVSTAKPVRGGSLTMGIDTEEGGFNPATARWDEGGFLYGRTVFDPLAIVNAAGGVEPYLAESITSNEDFTAFTITLRPNIVFHDGTPLDAAALHLNIENTASGVLTGPAFADFSSATVTGPLSVTINLKAPWAPFPYYLAQAQTGYIAAPSMLNSADGGTSNPIGTGPFVFQDWVPDSHMTATKNPHYWRKGYPYLNSITYKPIINDGSRADALETGEIDILHSNSPNNLLQFKGNKKYAYYDNSGQIVGQPTVQCVMLNTAKAPFNNKTLRQAMAMCINQAQFTKVIDKGIDAPMNGLFLPGSEYYTKTAYPKYNPTQAAKLVKQVQQQTGSQPTFTLNSTSDPETLAAAQFLQQAWQTAGMKVTISILAQATIINDALAGTYQATLWRQFGAVDPDLNYVWWSTTTVNPPLPLNMARNNDPRIQTALTAGRETNEKASRTKAYQQVNEYLAQDIPYLWLARDTWCLAANPKVQNFANPTTLQGSKAIAYDEGVLWPAQIWVK
;
A
#
# COMPACT_ATOMS: atom_id res chain seq x y z
N MET A 1 36.39 16.62 23.04
CA MET A 1 35.36 17.58 22.57
C MET A 1 35.28 17.48 21.07
N LEU A 2 34.32 16.73 20.55
CA LEU A 2 33.94 16.74 19.16
C LEU A 2 32.40 16.72 19.17
N GLY A 3 31.83 17.82 18.69
CA GLY A 3 30.40 18.04 18.68
C GLY A 3 29.69 17.13 17.71
N ALA A 4 28.66 16.44 18.16
CA ALA A 4 27.69 15.77 17.33
C ALA A 4 26.79 16.83 16.67
N SER A 5 26.82 16.93 15.34
CA SER A 5 25.83 17.67 14.58
C SER A 5 24.54 16.87 14.57
N GLU A 6 23.52 17.35 15.24
CA GLU A 6 22.15 16.90 15.07
C GLU A 6 21.74 17.20 13.62
N GLY A 7 21.52 16.14 12.84
CA GLY A 7 20.91 16.23 11.52
C GLY A 7 19.44 16.63 11.69
N GLU A 8 19.10 17.81 11.24
CA GLU A 8 17.71 18.28 11.14
C GLU A 8 16.91 17.30 10.27
N ALA A 9 15.94 16.65 10.88
CA ALA A 9 14.89 15.93 10.17
C ALA A 9 14.15 16.93 9.27
N GLY A 10 14.06 16.63 7.96
CA GLY A 10 13.48 17.50 6.96
C GLY A 10 12.14 18.09 7.41
N ALA A 11 12.09 19.41 7.43
CA ALA A 11 10.92 20.17 7.85
C ALA A 11 9.76 19.87 6.90
N ALA A 12 8.66 19.33 7.42
CA ALA A 12 7.39 19.29 6.71
C ALA A 12 7.05 20.70 6.21
N GLN A 13 6.78 20.83 4.91
CA GLN A 13 6.40 22.12 4.34
C GLN A 13 5.12 22.60 5.02
N THR A 14 5.23 23.62 5.84
CA THR A 14 4.13 24.20 6.58
C THR A 14 3.33 25.14 5.68
N ASN A 15 2.20 24.66 5.18
CA ASN A 15 1.11 25.59 4.88
C ASN A 15 0.69 26.22 6.22
N GLY A 16 0.54 27.50 6.33
CA GLY A 16 0.38 28.29 7.55
C GLY A 16 -0.27 27.60 8.76
N PRO A 17 -0.28 28.18 9.95
CA PRO A 17 -0.64 27.48 11.19
C PRO A 17 -2.03 26.84 11.07
N GLY A 18 -2.08 25.48 11.17
CA GLY A 18 -3.32 24.69 11.17
C GLY A 18 -3.83 24.22 9.81
N LEU A 19 -3.13 24.50 8.69
CA LEU A 19 -3.56 24.09 7.35
C LEU A 19 -2.84 22.84 6.81
N ASN A 20 -2.04 22.16 7.62
CA ASN A 20 -1.28 20.95 7.23
C ASN A 20 -1.89 19.64 7.80
N GLY A 21 -3.19 19.64 8.11
CA GLY A 21 -3.86 18.49 8.70
C GLY A 21 -3.48 18.20 10.16
N VAL A 22 -2.57 18.99 10.76
CA VAL A 22 -2.15 18.91 12.16
C VAL A 22 -2.88 19.99 12.95
N SER A 23 -3.44 19.65 14.12
CA SER A 23 -4.10 20.62 15.00
C SER A 23 -3.50 20.61 16.39
N THR A 24 -3.21 21.79 16.91
CA THR A 24 -2.86 22.03 18.32
C THR A 24 -4.07 22.48 19.15
N ALA A 25 -5.22 22.67 18.53
CA ALA A 25 -6.44 23.05 19.22
C ALA A 25 -7.02 21.89 20.03
N LYS A 26 -7.77 22.20 21.07
CA LYS A 26 -8.47 21.20 21.88
C LYS A 26 -9.53 20.52 21.01
N PRO A 27 -9.56 19.17 20.94
CA PRO A 27 -10.55 18.46 20.16
C PRO A 27 -11.99 18.75 20.56
N VAL A 28 -12.86 18.87 19.57
CA VAL A 28 -14.30 19.01 19.75
C VAL A 28 -14.95 17.63 19.53
N ARG A 29 -15.97 17.31 20.35
CA ARG A 29 -16.74 16.08 20.22
C ARG A 29 -18.01 16.33 19.41
N GLY A 30 -18.38 15.32 18.60
CA GLY A 30 -19.54 15.40 17.75
C GLY A 30 -19.21 15.74 16.31
N GLY A 31 -20.22 16.03 15.52
CA GLY A 31 -20.10 16.27 14.09
C GLY A 31 -19.94 14.98 13.28
N SER A 32 -19.97 15.16 11.97
CA SER A 32 -19.83 14.09 10.97
C SER A 32 -18.77 14.47 9.96
N LEU A 33 -18.15 13.46 9.36
CA LEU A 33 -17.15 13.61 8.30
C LEU A 33 -17.60 12.86 7.06
N THR A 34 -17.54 13.49 5.90
CA THR A 34 -17.69 12.82 4.61
C THR A 34 -16.36 12.86 3.85
N MET A 35 -15.86 11.70 3.44
CA MET A 35 -14.60 11.56 2.70
C MET A 35 -14.85 11.03 1.30
N GLY A 36 -14.33 11.72 0.30
CA GLY A 36 -14.30 11.24 -1.08
C GLY A 36 -13.07 10.37 -1.30
N ILE A 37 -13.28 9.14 -1.77
CA ILE A 37 -12.24 8.15 -2.07
C ILE A 37 -12.26 7.79 -3.55
N ASP A 38 -11.17 7.25 -4.06
CA ASP A 38 -10.94 7.00 -5.48
C ASP A 38 -11.34 5.60 -5.94
N THR A 39 -11.61 4.69 -5.00
CA THR A 39 -11.96 3.30 -5.31
C THR A 39 -13.19 2.83 -4.54
N GLU A 40 -13.82 1.79 -5.04
CA GLU A 40 -14.88 1.05 -4.36
C GLU A 40 -14.35 -0.30 -3.87
N GLU A 41 -14.78 -0.70 -2.69
CA GLU A 41 -14.34 -1.95 -2.08
C GLU A 41 -15.15 -3.17 -2.50
N GLY A 42 -14.47 -4.34 -2.57
CA GLY A 42 -15.10 -5.61 -2.88
C GLY A 42 -15.60 -6.40 -1.66
N GLY A 43 -15.49 -5.84 -0.44
CA GLY A 43 -15.93 -6.49 0.80
C GLY A 43 -15.03 -6.20 2.00
N PHE A 44 -15.47 -6.67 3.17
CA PHE A 44 -14.87 -6.29 4.45
C PHE A 44 -14.02 -7.38 5.13
N ASN A 45 -14.11 -8.65 4.72
CA ASN A 45 -13.35 -9.72 5.40
C ASN A 45 -11.83 -9.54 5.19
N PRO A 46 -11.03 -9.34 6.26
CA PRO A 46 -9.59 -9.09 6.13
C PRO A 46 -8.78 -10.22 5.49
N ALA A 47 -9.30 -11.45 5.48
CA ALA A 47 -8.59 -12.59 4.91
C ALA A 47 -8.94 -12.87 3.44
N THR A 48 -10.11 -12.45 2.98
CA THR A 48 -10.64 -12.83 1.66
C THR A 48 -10.95 -11.65 0.76
N ALA A 49 -11.28 -10.47 1.30
CA ALA A 49 -11.47 -9.27 0.52
C ALA A 49 -10.12 -8.66 0.11
N ARG A 50 -10.11 -8.04 -1.07
CA ARG A 50 -8.94 -7.31 -1.55
C ARG A 50 -9.04 -5.87 -1.04
N TRP A 51 -8.20 -5.53 -0.08
CA TRP A 51 -8.10 -4.17 0.42
C TRP A 51 -7.02 -3.42 -0.36
N ASP A 52 -7.41 -2.39 -1.05
CA ASP A 52 -6.57 -1.28 -1.50
C ASP A 52 -6.65 -0.13 -0.48
N GLU A 53 -6.31 1.09 -0.89
CA GLU A 53 -6.31 2.25 0.00
C GLU A 53 -7.70 2.53 0.59
N GLY A 54 -8.76 2.35 -0.21
CA GLY A 54 -10.15 2.47 0.25
C GLY A 54 -10.52 1.41 1.28
N GLY A 55 -10.14 0.15 1.02
CA GLY A 55 -10.36 -0.97 1.96
C GLY A 55 -9.68 -0.76 3.30
N PHE A 56 -8.47 -0.22 3.31
CA PHE A 56 -7.82 0.16 4.56
C PHE A 56 -8.52 1.31 5.28
N LEU A 57 -9.10 2.27 4.57
CA LEU A 57 -9.91 3.33 5.18
C LEU A 57 -11.15 2.76 5.86
N TYR A 58 -11.88 1.86 5.18
CA TYR A 58 -13.01 1.14 5.77
C TYR A 58 -12.54 0.26 6.94
N GLY A 59 -11.42 -0.45 6.75
CA GLY A 59 -10.84 -1.31 7.78
C GLY A 59 -10.51 -0.55 9.07
N ARG A 60 -9.79 0.57 8.99
CA ARG A 60 -9.46 1.41 10.16
C ARG A 60 -10.66 2.11 10.80
N THR A 61 -11.79 2.09 10.13
CA THR A 61 -13.05 2.63 10.65
C THR A 61 -13.76 1.59 11.53
N VAL A 62 -13.85 0.35 11.06
CA VAL A 62 -14.66 -0.69 11.70
C VAL A 62 -13.82 -1.66 12.54
N PHE A 63 -12.57 -1.90 12.15
CA PHE A 63 -11.66 -2.79 12.86
C PHE A 63 -10.52 -2.03 13.52
N ASP A 64 -9.83 -2.70 14.42
CA ASP A 64 -8.50 -2.29 14.89
C ASP A 64 -7.46 -3.37 14.53
N PRO A 65 -6.22 -2.98 14.24
CA PRO A 65 -5.14 -3.94 14.02
C PRO A 65 -4.51 -4.41 15.34
N LEU A 66 -3.80 -5.53 15.30
CA LEU A 66 -3.03 -6.03 16.45
C LEU A 66 -1.89 -5.10 16.84
N ALA A 67 -1.28 -4.44 15.87
CA ALA A 67 -0.19 -3.49 16.06
C ALA A 67 -0.33 -2.30 15.10
N ILE A 68 0.48 -1.27 15.28
CA ILE A 68 0.57 -0.10 14.39
C ILE A 68 2.03 0.26 14.15
N VAL A 69 2.30 1.01 13.09
CA VAL A 69 3.64 1.52 12.80
C VAL A 69 3.75 2.97 13.24
N ASN A 70 4.80 3.29 13.99
CA ASN A 70 5.10 4.67 14.35
C ASN A 70 5.84 5.42 13.23
N ALA A 71 5.94 6.73 13.33
CA ALA A 71 6.54 7.58 12.29
C ALA A 71 8.04 7.32 12.05
N ALA A 72 8.73 6.61 12.94
CA ALA A 72 10.10 6.17 12.76
C ALA A 72 10.21 4.79 12.06
N GLY A 73 9.08 4.16 11.73
CA GLY A 73 9.02 2.85 11.09
C GLY A 73 9.00 1.67 12.06
N GLY A 74 8.98 1.90 13.37
CA GLY A 74 8.90 0.83 14.38
C GLY A 74 7.48 0.33 14.61
N VAL A 75 7.31 -0.97 14.88
CA VAL A 75 6.03 -1.58 15.23
C VAL A 75 5.74 -1.40 16.72
N GLU A 76 4.55 -0.92 17.04
CA GLU A 76 4.05 -0.76 18.41
C GLU A 76 2.75 -1.57 18.60
N PRO A 77 2.60 -2.33 19.71
CA PRO A 77 1.37 -3.05 20.01
C PRO A 77 0.15 -2.13 20.10
N TYR A 78 -1.01 -2.58 19.55
CA TYR A 78 -2.27 -1.83 19.58
C TYR A 78 -3.41 -2.61 20.23
N LEU A 79 -4.14 -3.52 19.56
CA LEU A 79 -5.01 -4.49 20.23
C LEU A 79 -4.20 -5.47 21.07
N ALA A 80 -3.03 -5.84 20.59
CA ALA A 80 -2.07 -6.58 21.39
C ALA A 80 -1.55 -5.68 22.53
N GLU A 81 -1.37 -6.26 23.71
CA GLU A 81 -0.58 -5.71 24.80
C GLU A 81 0.91 -5.95 24.55
N SER A 82 1.23 -7.13 24.01
CA SER A 82 2.58 -7.49 23.62
C SER A 82 2.61 -8.44 22.42
N ILE A 83 3.69 -8.38 21.66
CA ILE A 83 4.05 -9.31 20.59
C ILE A 83 5.51 -9.67 20.82
N THR A 84 5.78 -10.93 21.13
CA THR A 84 7.13 -11.42 21.45
C THR A 84 7.50 -12.60 20.56
N SER A 85 8.76 -12.72 20.19
CA SER A 85 9.28 -13.87 19.43
C SER A 85 10.21 -14.73 20.28
N ASN A 86 10.43 -15.98 19.87
CA ASN A 86 11.61 -16.73 20.27
C ASN A 86 12.87 -16.16 19.58
N GLU A 87 14.04 -16.67 19.97
CA GLU A 87 15.35 -16.21 19.44
C GLU A 87 15.48 -16.42 17.92
N ASP A 88 14.88 -17.49 17.40
CA ASP A 88 14.98 -17.90 16.00
C ASP A 88 13.89 -17.31 15.09
N PHE A 89 12.98 -16.48 15.61
CA PHE A 89 11.83 -15.93 14.87
C PHE A 89 10.92 -16.99 14.22
N THR A 90 10.87 -18.19 14.79
CA THR A 90 10.01 -19.31 14.35
C THR A 90 8.76 -19.44 15.20
N ALA A 91 8.63 -18.68 16.28
CA ALA A 91 7.43 -18.60 17.09
C ALA A 91 7.17 -17.17 17.57
N PHE A 92 5.91 -16.74 17.52
CA PHE A 92 5.46 -15.43 18.01
C PHE A 92 4.29 -15.61 18.96
N THR A 93 4.41 -15.04 20.16
CA THR A 93 3.30 -14.99 21.13
C THR A 93 2.67 -13.61 21.11
N ILE A 94 1.37 -13.56 20.81
CA ILE A 94 0.55 -12.36 20.84
C ILE A 94 -0.31 -12.43 22.11
N THR A 95 -0.17 -11.43 22.98
CA THR A 95 -1.04 -11.27 24.16
C THR A 95 -1.95 -10.08 23.94
N LEU A 96 -3.25 -10.27 24.01
CA LEU A 96 -4.27 -9.26 23.83
C LEU A 96 -4.43 -8.38 25.08
N ARG A 97 -4.87 -7.13 24.89
CA ARG A 97 -5.33 -6.30 26.00
C ARG A 97 -6.65 -6.84 26.57
N PRO A 98 -6.83 -6.77 27.91
CA PRO A 98 -8.07 -7.23 28.52
C PRO A 98 -9.24 -6.27 28.25
N ASN A 99 -10.48 -6.78 28.41
CA ASN A 99 -11.72 -6.03 28.39
C ASN A 99 -12.04 -5.30 27.07
N ILE A 100 -11.55 -5.80 25.95
CA ILE A 100 -11.97 -5.33 24.63
C ILE A 100 -13.14 -6.19 24.16
N VAL A 101 -14.17 -5.54 23.58
CA VAL A 101 -15.33 -6.21 23.01
C VAL A 101 -15.53 -5.81 21.56
N PHE A 102 -16.05 -6.72 20.77
CA PHE A 102 -16.49 -6.46 19.41
C PHE A 102 -17.78 -5.62 19.39
N HIS A 103 -18.17 -5.09 18.24
CA HIS A 103 -19.39 -4.30 18.07
C HIS A 103 -20.66 -5.07 18.40
N ASP A 104 -20.66 -6.39 18.32
CA ASP A 104 -21.76 -7.28 18.71
C ASP A 104 -21.79 -7.61 20.22
N GLY A 105 -20.85 -7.05 21.01
CA GLY A 105 -20.73 -7.24 22.45
C GLY A 105 -19.97 -8.49 22.86
N THR A 106 -19.54 -9.35 21.94
CA THR A 106 -18.71 -10.51 22.25
C THR A 106 -17.28 -10.09 22.63
N PRO A 107 -16.59 -10.83 23.53
CA PRO A 107 -15.24 -10.46 23.95
C PRO A 107 -14.23 -10.74 22.86
N LEU A 108 -13.19 -9.88 22.76
CA LEU A 108 -11.96 -10.17 22.05
C LEU A 108 -11.06 -10.99 23.01
N ASP A 109 -11.00 -12.28 22.79
CA ASP A 109 -10.21 -13.24 23.58
C ASP A 109 -9.27 -14.06 22.69
N ALA A 110 -8.55 -15.00 23.30
CA ALA A 110 -7.61 -15.86 22.59
C ALA A 110 -8.30 -16.78 21.57
N ALA A 111 -9.56 -17.16 21.76
CA ALA A 111 -10.30 -17.99 20.80
C ALA A 111 -10.66 -17.17 19.55
N ALA A 112 -11.09 -15.93 19.72
CA ALA A 112 -11.34 -15.01 18.62
C ALA A 112 -10.05 -14.68 17.84
N LEU A 113 -8.94 -14.44 18.53
CA LEU A 113 -7.64 -14.21 17.90
C LEU A 113 -7.18 -15.43 17.10
N HIS A 114 -7.26 -16.64 17.71
CA HIS A 114 -6.91 -17.89 17.05
C HIS A 114 -7.70 -18.09 15.76
N LEU A 115 -9.03 -17.88 15.77
CA LEU A 115 -9.88 -17.98 14.59
C LEU A 115 -9.43 -17.00 13.47
N ASN A 116 -9.11 -15.75 13.81
CA ASN A 116 -8.62 -14.78 12.85
C ASN A 116 -7.27 -15.18 12.23
N ILE A 117 -6.35 -15.73 13.02
CA ILE A 117 -5.05 -16.21 12.53
C ILE A 117 -5.24 -17.38 11.56
N GLU A 118 -6.07 -18.37 11.91
CA GLU A 118 -6.37 -19.51 11.02
C GLU A 118 -7.06 -19.07 9.73
N ASN A 119 -8.02 -18.14 9.84
CA ASN A 119 -8.70 -17.56 8.68
C ASN A 119 -7.71 -16.82 7.75
N THR A 120 -6.78 -16.06 8.33
CA THR A 120 -5.72 -15.36 7.58
C THR A 120 -4.76 -16.34 6.90
N ALA A 121 -4.31 -17.38 7.62
CA ALA A 121 -3.37 -18.37 7.08
C ALA A 121 -3.98 -19.23 5.96
N SER A 122 -5.30 -19.45 6.00
CA SER A 122 -6.05 -20.19 4.98
C SER A 122 -6.67 -19.30 3.89
N GLY A 123 -6.64 -17.98 4.07
CA GLY A 123 -7.21 -17.01 3.14
C GLY A 123 -6.56 -17.07 1.75
N VAL A 124 -7.37 -16.98 0.70
CA VAL A 124 -6.88 -17.05 -0.69
C VAL A 124 -5.85 -15.95 -0.99
N LEU A 125 -6.09 -14.74 -0.50
CA LEU A 125 -5.21 -13.59 -0.75
C LEU A 125 -4.08 -13.49 0.29
N THR A 126 -4.34 -13.82 1.54
CA THR A 126 -3.39 -13.67 2.65
C THR A 126 -2.52 -14.89 2.88
N GLY A 127 -3.05 -16.09 2.62
CA GLY A 127 -2.34 -17.37 2.81
C GLY A 127 -0.97 -17.46 2.13
N PRO A 128 -0.77 -16.97 0.90
CA PRO A 128 0.56 -16.98 0.27
C PRO A 128 1.64 -16.23 1.08
N ALA A 129 1.30 -15.17 1.80
CA ALA A 129 2.22 -14.49 2.71
C ALA A 129 2.54 -15.36 3.95
N PHE A 130 1.59 -16.21 4.36
CA PHE A 130 1.67 -17.14 5.49
C PHE A 130 2.11 -18.56 5.09
N ALA A 131 2.80 -18.73 3.95
CA ALA A 131 3.23 -20.06 3.48
C ALA A 131 4.06 -20.84 4.52
N ASP A 132 4.81 -20.14 5.38
CA ASP A 132 5.59 -20.73 6.48
C ASP A 132 4.78 -20.91 7.77
N PHE A 133 3.48 -20.59 7.80
CA PHE A 133 2.62 -20.88 8.94
C PHE A 133 2.56 -22.40 9.19
N SER A 134 2.71 -22.80 10.45
CA SER A 134 2.62 -24.19 10.88
C SER A 134 1.39 -24.44 11.73
N SER A 135 1.20 -23.62 12.76
CA SER A 135 0.04 -23.73 13.66
C SER A 135 -0.14 -22.46 14.48
N ALA A 136 -1.36 -22.26 15.00
CA ALA A 136 -1.63 -21.32 16.08
C ALA A 136 -2.13 -22.12 17.31
N THR A 137 -1.69 -21.74 18.50
CA THR A 137 -2.05 -22.42 19.74
C THR A 137 -2.48 -21.42 20.80
N VAL A 138 -3.65 -21.60 21.37
CA VAL A 138 -4.10 -20.82 22.54
C VAL A 138 -3.25 -21.19 23.74
N THR A 139 -2.50 -20.23 24.28
CA THR A 139 -1.56 -20.42 25.40
C THR A 139 -2.02 -19.77 26.70
N GLY A 140 -3.14 -19.02 26.64
CA GLY A 140 -3.79 -18.40 27.79
C GLY A 140 -5.11 -17.76 27.40
N PRO A 141 -5.89 -17.20 28.32
CA PRO A 141 -7.20 -16.59 28.02
C PRO A 141 -7.14 -15.45 27.00
N LEU A 142 -5.99 -14.78 26.91
CA LEU A 142 -5.74 -13.65 26.02
C LEU A 142 -4.49 -13.86 25.14
N SER A 143 -3.92 -15.06 25.11
CA SER A 143 -2.65 -15.30 24.44
C SER A 143 -2.72 -16.43 23.43
N VAL A 144 -2.15 -16.19 22.25
CA VAL A 144 -1.98 -17.18 21.17
C VAL A 144 -0.52 -17.17 20.73
N THR A 145 0.04 -18.37 20.59
CA THR A 145 1.37 -18.57 20.00
C THR A 145 1.22 -19.08 18.58
N ILE A 146 1.82 -18.37 17.62
CA ILE A 146 1.93 -18.74 16.21
C ILE A 146 3.27 -19.44 16.04
N ASN A 147 3.27 -20.62 15.43
CA ASN A 147 4.47 -21.37 15.08
C ASN A 147 4.67 -21.33 13.56
N LEU A 148 5.91 -21.17 13.13
CA LEU A 148 6.33 -21.05 11.74
C LEU A 148 7.31 -22.18 11.38
N LYS A 149 7.34 -22.59 10.11
CA LYS A 149 8.27 -23.60 9.56
C LYS A 149 9.67 -23.04 9.30
N ALA A 150 9.78 -21.71 9.16
CA ALA A 150 11.02 -20.99 8.88
C ALA A 150 11.04 -19.66 9.66
N PRO A 151 12.23 -19.06 9.90
CA PRO A 151 12.34 -17.76 10.55
C PRO A 151 11.61 -16.65 9.78
N TRP A 152 10.90 -15.78 10.51
CA TRP A 152 10.22 -14.61 9.92
C TRP A 152 10.32 -13.39 10.84
N ALA A 153 11.51 -12.80 10.91
CA ALA A 153 11.78 -11.69 11.81
C ALA A 153 10.86 -10.45 11.62
N PRO A 154 10.49 -10.03 10.37
CA PRO A 154 9.58 -8.91 10.15
C PRO A 154 8.09 -9.25 10.30
N PHE A 155 7.71 -10.42 10.78
CA PHE A 155 6.31 -10.82 10.99
C PHE A 155 5.45 -9.76 11.70
N PRO A 156 5.92 -9.03 12.73
CA PRO A 156 5.12 -7.99 13.38
C PRO A 156 4.62 -6.87 12.45
N TYR A 157 5.29 -6.60 11.34
CA TYR A 157 4.82 -5.61 10.36
C TYR A 157 3.53 -6.05 9.65
N TYR A 158 3.35 -7.37 9.44
CA TYR A 158 2.10 -7.91 8.90
C TYR A 158 0.91 -7.72 9.84
N LEU A 159 1.18 -7.66 11.15
CA LEU A 159 0.17 -7.40 12.18
C LEU A 159 -0.14 -5.90 12.35
N ALA A 160 0.66 -5.02 11.74
CA ALA A 160 0.57 -3.58 11.89
C ALA A 160 0.11 -2.84 10.63
N GLN A 161 0.55 -3.28 9.45
CA GLN A 161 0.34 -2.55 8.20
C GLN A 161 -0.50 -3.32 7.18
N ALA A 162 -0.40 -4.65 7.14
CA ALA A 162 -1.20 -5.45 6.23
C ALA A 162 -2.61 -5.72 6.78
N GLN A 163 -3.56 -6.05 5.89
CA GLN A 163 -4.92 -6.46 6.28
C GLN A 163 -4.95 -7.65 7.25
N THR A 164 -3.91 -8.45 7.26
CA THR A 164 -3.73 -9.61 8.15
C THR A 164 -3.67 -9.27 9.64
N GLY A 165 -3.43 -8.01 9.98
CA GLY A 165 -3.41 -7.54 11.36
C GLY A 165 -4.78 -7.15 11.92
N TYR A 166 -5.79 -6.97 11.08
CA TYR A 166 -7.12 -6.52 11.49
C TYR A 166 -7.98 -7.68 11.99
N ILE A 167 -8.64 -7.48 13.12
CA ILE A 167 -9.35 -8.55 13.82
C ILE A 167 -10.86 -8.39 13.69
N ALA A 168 -11.50 -9.39 13.10
CA ALA A 168 -12.94 -9.50 12.89
C ALA A 168 -13.60 -10.37 13.96
N ALA A 169 -14.86 -10.07 14.27
CA ALA A 169 -15.63 -10.87 15.22
C ALA A 169 -15.87 -12.30 14.70
N PRO A 170 -15.85 -13.32 15.59
CA PRO A 170 -16.20 -14.68 15.18
C PRO A 170 -17.57 -14.82 14.54
N SER A 171 -18.57 -14.03 14.99
CA SER A 171 -19.91 -13.99 14.39
C SER A 171 -19.89 -13.54 12.93
N MET A 172 -19.02 -12.56 12.59
CA MET A 172 -18.80 -12.09 11.23
C MET A 172 -18.14 -13.18 10.37
N LEU A 173 -17.03 -13.75 10.82
CA LEU A 173 -16.27 -14.74 10.05
C LEU A 173 -17.07 -16.02 9.79
N ASN A 174 -17.98 -16.39 10.70
CA ASN A 174 -18.86 -17.56 10.60
C ASN A 174 -20.21 -17.25 9.93
N SER A 175 -20.44 -16.03 9.46
CA SER A 175 -21.67 -15.67 8.74
C SER A 175 -21.77 -16.36 7.37
N ALA A 176 -22.96 -16.39 6.78
CA ALA A 176 -23.19 -17.09 5.50
C ALA A 176 -22.38 -16.51 4.33
N ASP A 177 -22.06 -15.22 4.37
CA ASP A 177 -21.23 -14.53 3.37
C ASP A 177 -19.76 -14.38 3.80
N GLY A 178 -19.38 -15.02 4.91
CA GLY A 178 -18.04 -14.92 5.46
C GLY A 178 -17.63 -13.51 5.89
N GLY A 179 -18.61 -12.64 6.18
CA GLY A 179 -18.38 -11.26 6.58
C GLY A 179 -18.03 -10.30 5.45
N THR A 180 -18.45 -10.63 4.23
CA THR A 180 -18.18 -9.79 3.06
C THR A 180 -18.92 -8.46 3.13
N SER A 181 -20.17 -8.45 3.58
CA SER A 181 -21.05 -7.26 3.49
C SER A 181 -21.39 -6.60 4.83
N ASN A 182 -21.24 -7.31 5.95
CA ASN A 182 -21.58 -6.80 7.28
C ASN A 182 -20.41 -6.90 8.26
N PRO A 183 -19.51 -5.92 8.28
CA PRO A 183 -18.30 -5.98 9.11
C PRO A 183 -18.60 -5.76 10.59
N ILE A 184 -18.03 -6.61 11.44
CA ILE A 184 -18.10 -6.52 12.90
C ILE A 184 -16.66 -6.59 13.44
N GLY A 185 -16.17 -5.45 13.94
CA GLY A 185 -14.81 -5.32 14.51
C GLY A 185 -14.82 -4.76 15.93
N THR A 186 -13.67 -4.28 16.36
CA THR A 186 -13.46 -3.59 17.65
C THR A 186 -13.30 -2.10 17.47
N GLY A 187 -13.35 -1.61 16.24
CA GLY A 187 -12.93 -0.28 15.80
C GLY A 187 -13.72 0.89 16.37
N PRO A 188 -13.28 2.11 16.06
CA PRO A 188 -13.85 3.34 16.62
C PRO A 188 -15.28 3.64 16.15
N PHE A 189 -15.70 3.05 15.03
CA PHE A 189 -17.04 3.23 14.50
C PHE A 189 -17.69 1.88 14.21
N VAL A 190 -18.99 1.80 14.47
CA VAL A 190 -19.86 0.66 14.14
C VAL A 190 -20.40 0.86 12.74
N PHE A 191 -20.29 -0.13 11.90
CA PHE A 191 -20.88 -0.17 10.57
C PHE A 191 -22.37 0.09 10.64
N GLN A 192 -22.89 0.91 9.74
CA GLN A 192 -24.31 1.22 9.62
C GLN A 192 -24.87 0.68 8.32
N ASP A 193 -24.30 1.08 7.18
CA ASP A 193 -24.72 0.64 5.86
C ASP A 193 -23.62 0.78 4.82
N TRP A 194 -23.74 0.01 3.75
CA TRP A 194 -22.91 0.09 2.56
C TRP A 194 -23.76 -0.12 1.32
N VAL A 195 -23.77 0.87 0.46
CA VAL A 195 -24.41 0.82 -0.85
C VAL A 195 -23.31 0.95 -1.89
N PRO A 196 -22.96 -0.14 -2.59
CA PRO A 196 -21.91 -0.13 -3.62
C PRO A 196 -22.09 1.03 -4.60
N ASP A 197 -20.96 1.62 -5.03
CA ASP A 197 -20.87 2.80 -5.91
C ASP A 197 -21.52 4.08 -5.36
N SER A 198 -21.97 4.08 -4.10
CA SER A 198 -22.64 5.21 -3.48
C SER A 198 -21.96 5.66 -2.19
N HIS A 199 -21.94 4.81 -1.17
CA HIS A 199 -21.36 5.17 0.12
C HIS A 199 -21.22 3.99 1.08
N MET A 200 -20.31 4.15 2.03
CA MET A 200 -20.24 3.37 3.27
C MET A 200 -20.35 4.32 4.45
N THR A 201 -21.26 4.05 5.38
CA THR A 201 -21.47 4.86 6.58
C THR A 201 -21.23 4.05 7.85
N ALA A 202 -20.55 4.68 8.82
CA ALA A 202 -20.35 4.12 10.14
C ALA A 202 -20.59 5.17 11.23
N THR A 203 -21.14 4.74 12.37
CA THR A 203 -21.47 5.59 13.50
C THR A 203 -20.57 5.31 14.69
N LYS A 204 -20.39 6.30 15.54
CA LYS A 204 -19.55 6.23 16.74
C LYS A 204 -19.80 4.94 17.54
N ASN A 205 -18.73 4.20 17.84
CA ASN A 205 -18.76 3.11 18.80
C ASN A 205 -18.85 3.66 20.23
N PRO A 206 -19.97 3.49 20.96
CA PRO A 206 -20.13 3.99 22.32
C PRO A 206 -19.28 3.21 23.33
N HIS A 207 -18.84 1.99 22.98
CA HIS A 207 -18.07 1.08 23.81
C HIS A 207 -16.60 0.97 23.35
N TYR A 208 -16.12 1.93 22.56
CA TYR A 208 -14.75 1.89 22.06
C TYR A 208 -13.75 1.83 23.22
N TRP A 209 -12.88 0.86 23.16
CA TRP A 209 -11.95 0.54 24.23
C TRP A 209 -10.92 1.66 24.53
N ARG A 210 -10.56 2.49 23.53
CA ARG A 210 -9.75 3.70 23.74
C ARG A 210 -10.62 4.83 24.29
N LYS A 211 -10.50 5.05 25.60
CA LYS A 211 -11.28 6.10 26.28
C LYS A 211 -11.06 7.47 25.62
N GLY A 212 -12.17 8.14 25.34
CA GLY A 212 -12.13 9.47 24.77
C GLY A 212 -12.25 9.52 23.25
N TYR A 213 -12.16 8.41 22.55
CA TYR A 213 -12.34 8.28 21.10
C TYR A 213 -13.61 7.49 20.74
N PRO A 214 -14.05 7.57 19.46
CA PRO A 214 -13.70 8.61 18.51
C PRO A 214 -14.30 9.97 18.89
N TYR A 215 -13.81 11.05 18.26
CA TYR A 215 -14.38 12.39 18.48
C TYR A 215 -15.65 12.58 17.68
N LEU A 216 -15.69 12.14 16.41
CA LEU A 216 -16.85 12.25 15.51
C LEU A 216 -18.00 11.36 15.95
N ASN A 217 -19.23 11.74 15.54
CA ASN A 217 -20.43 10.92 15.69
C ASN A 217 -20.61 9.92 14.54
N SER A 218 -20.17 10.29 13.33
CA SER A 218 -20.25 9.43 12.15
C SER A 218 -19.18 9.79 11.12
N ILE A 219 -18.89 8.82 10.25
CA ILE A 219 -18.07 8.99 9.08
C ILE A 219 -18.75 8.32 7.90
N THR A 220 -18.69 8.98 6.74
CA THR A 220 -19.21 8.47 5.47
C THR A 220 -18.10 8.53 4.43
N TYR A 221 -17.87 7.44 3.74
CA TYR A 221 -17.00 7.36 2.58
C TYR A 221 -17.83 7.35 1.31
N LYS A 222 -17.45 8.15 0.32
CA LYS A 222 -18.09 8.21 -1.00
C LYS A 222 -17.06 7.86 -2.07
N PRO A 223 -17.23 6.75 -2.80
CA PRO A 223 -16.39 6.45 -3.95
C PRO A 223 -16.74 7.44 -5.08
N ILE A 224 -15.82 8.35 -5.38
CA ILE A 224 -15.90 9.30 -6.49
C ILE A 224 -14.67 9.07 -7.35
N ILE A 225 -14.75 8.10 -8.25
CA ILE A 225 -13.61 7.58 -9.02
C ILE A 225 -12.95 8.65 -9.89
N ASN A 226 -13.74 9.55 -10.49
CA ASN A 226 -13.20 10.62 -11.32
C ASN A 226 -12.57 11.71 -10.44
N ASP A 227 -11.28 11.97 -10.63
CA ASP A 227 -10.47 12.92 -9.84
C ASP A 227 -10.99 14.36 -9.88
N GLY A 228 -11.43 14.83 -11.05
CA GLY A 228 -12.02 16.16 -11.20
C GLY A 228 -13.33 16.29 -10.44
N SER A 229 -14.23 15.30 -10.57
CA SER A 229 -15.49 15.28 -9.83
C SER A 229 -15.27 15.20 -8.32
N ARG A 230 -14.22 14.49 -7.87
CA ARG A 230 -13.86 14.40 -6.45
C ARG A 230 -13.32 15.74 -5.93
N ALA A 231 -12.55 16.47 -6.74
CA ALA A 231 -12.11 17.84 -6.43
C ALA A 231 -13.30 18.81 -6.35
N ASP A 232 -14.20 18.76 -7.33
CA ASP A 232 -15.41 19.60 -7.36
C ASP A 232 -16.30 19.32 -6.13
N ALA A 233 -16.44 18.04 -5.71
CA ALA A 233 -17.19 17.67 -4.51
C ALA A 233 -16.59 18.28 -3.22
N LEU A 234 -15.26 18.40 -3.11
CA LEU A 234 -14.61 19.11 -2.01
C LEU A 234 -14.86 20.62 -2.09
N GLU A 235 -14.77 21.20 -3.27
CA GLU A 235 -14.97 22.64 -3.46
C GLU A 235 -16.40 23.10 -3.18
N THR A 236 -17.39 22.27 -3.53
CA THR A 236 -18.82 22.52 -3.26
C THR A 236 -19.23 22.18 -1.83
N GLY A 237 -18.38 21.46 -1.08
CA GLY A 237 -18.67 21.03 0.29
C GLY A 237 -19.56 19.77 0.36
N GLU A 238 -19.70 19.03 -0.74
CA GLU A 238 -20.36 17.71 -0.74
C GLU A 238 -19.55 16.68 0.06
N ILE A 239 -18.23 16.79 0.02
CA ILE A 239 -17.30 16.06 0.86
C ILE A 239 -16.47 17.03 1.71
N ASP A 240 -15.99 16.55 2.86
CA ASP A 240 -15.18 17.32 3.81
C ASP A 240 -13.68 17.12 3.62
N ILE A 241 -13.30 15.97 3.11
CA ILE A 241 -11.92 15.57 2.84
C ILE A 241 -11.85 14.74 1.57
N LEU A 242 -10.82 15.00 0.78
CA LEU A 242 -10.51 14.33 -0.48
C LEU A 242 -9.24 13.52 -0.31
N HIS A 243 -9.26 12.29 -0.78
CA HIS A 243 -8.11 11.40 -1.00
C HIS A 243 -7.76 11.37 -2.48
N SER A 244 -6.49 11.57 -2.85
CA SER A 244 -6.09 11.57 -4.26
C SER A 244 -4.59 11.41 -4.46
N ASN A 245 -4.20 10.75 -5.57
CA ASN A 245 -2.85 10.78 -6.12
C ASN A 245 -2.78 11.50 -7.47
N SER A 246 -3.87 12.11 -7.93
CA SER A 246 -3.89 12.86 -9.18
C SER A 246 -2.99 14.09 -9.10
N PRO A 247 -2.03 14.26 -10.02
CA PRO A 247 -1.19 15.46 -10.10
C PRO A 247 -1.99 16.76 -10.21
N ASN A 248 -3.18 16.72 -10.83
CA ASN A 248 -4.06 17.87 -10.90
C ASN A 248 -4.54 18.28 -9.51
N ASN A 249 -5.05 17.32 -8.72
CA ASN A 249 -5.56 17.58 -7.40
C ASN A 249 -4.44 18.01 -6.44
N LEU A 250 -3.26 17.37 -6.53
CA LEU A 250 -2.11 17.80 -5.74
C LEU A 250 -1.76 19.26 -6.01
N LEU A 251 -1.69 19.69 -7.27
CA LEU A 251 -1.40 21.09 -7.64
C LEU A 251 -2.52 22.05 -7.23
N GLN A 252 -3.77 21.64 -7.38
CA GLN A 252 -4.94 22.48 -7.07
C GLN A 252 -5.01 22.82 -5.58
N PHE A 253 -4.70 21.85 -4.71
CA PHE A 253 -4.85 22.02 -3.26
C PHE A 253 -3.55 22.36 -2.54
N LYS A 254 -2.38 21.98 -3.06
CA LYS A 254 -1.07 22.29 -2.46
C LYS A 254 -0.85 23.80 -2.44
N GLY A 255 -0.68 24.37 -1.25
CA GLY A 255 -0.50 25.81 -1.07
C GLY A 255 -1.77 26.65 -1.19
N ASN A 256 -2.92 26.06 -1.49
CA ASN A 256 -4.21 26.75 -1.50
C ASN A 256 -4.70 26.98 -0.06
N LYS A 257 -4.66 28.23 0.42
CA LYS A 257 -5.00 28.61 1.80
C LYS A 257 -6.45 28.38 2.21
N LYS A 258 -7.33 28.03 1.27
CA LYS A 258 -8.73 27.70 1.55
C LYS A 258 -8.90 26.28 2.13
N TYR A 259 -7.89 25.41 1.96
CA TYR A 259 -7.96 24.02 2.35
C TYR A 259 -6.80 23.65 3.29
N ALA A 260 -7.02 22.73 4.20
CA ALA A 260 -5.96 22.00 4.85
C ALA A 260 -5.41 20.96 3.87
N TYR A 261 -4.08 20.77 3.83
CA TYR A 261 -3.43 19.90 2.87
C TYR A 261 -2.30 19.12 3.53
N TYR A 262 -2.21 17.83 3.21
CA TYR A 262 -1.11 16.96 3.61
C TYR A 262 -0.77 16.01 2.45
N ASP A 263 0.50 15.76 2.19
CA ASP A 263 0.97 14.75 1.25
C ASP A 263 2.13 13.92 1.83
N ASN A 264 2.37 12.75 1.24
CA ASN A 264 3.45 11.84 1.67
C ASN A 264 4.79 12.11 0.98
N SER A 265 4.95 13.23 0.24
CA SER A 265 6.19 13.52 -0.52
C SER A 265 7.45 13.60 0.37
N GLY A 266 7.29 13.93 1.64
CA GLY A 266 8.38 13.95 2.63
C GLY A 266 8.67 12.59 3.31
N GLN A 267 7.87 11.57 3.07
CA GLN A 267 8.05 10.26 3.71
C GLN A 267 9.12 9.45 2.98
N ILE A 268 10.16 9.08 3.70
CA ILE A 268 11.30 8.28 3.18
C ILE A 268 11.47 6.93 3.89
N VAL A 269 10.58 6.62 4.84
CA VAL A 269 10.62 5.36 5.60
C VAL A 269 10.11 4.23 4.72
N GLY A 270 10.89 3.16 4.63
CA GLY A 270 10.51 1.98 3.85
C GLY A 270 10.60 2.17 2.33
N GLN A 271 9.66 1.56 1.66
CA GLN A 271 9.47 1.57 0.22
C GLN A 271 8.30 2.49 -0.13
N PRO A 272 8.46 3.46 -1.05
CA PRO A 272 7.33 4.23 -1.55
C PRO A 272 6.48 3.41 -2.54
N THR A 273 5.25 3.83 -2.78
CA THR A 273 4.51 3.42 -3.97
C THR A 273 5.21 3.94 -5.22
N VAL A 274 5.38 3.08 -6.23
CA VAL A 274 6.11 3.40 -7.45
C VAL A 274 5.27 3.10 -8.69
N GLN A 275 5.02 4.11 -9.50
CA GLN A 275 4.45 3.96 -10.83
C GLN A 275 5.42 3.19 -11.73
N CYS A 276 4.92 2.19 -12.44
CA CYS A 276 5.74 1.36 -13.32
C CYS A 276 4.91 0.76 -14.46
N VAL A 277 5.59 0.17 -15.43
CA VAL A 277 4.98 -0.81 -16.33
C VAL A 277 5.43 -2.20 -15.88
N MET A 278 4.49 -3.06 -15.55
CA MET A 278 4.75 -4.46 -15.23
C MET A 278 4.74 -5.29 -16.53
N LEU A 279 5.77 -6.11 -16.71
CA LEU A 279 5.97 -6.98 -17.86
C LEU A 279 5.76 -8.43 -17.46
N ASN A 280 5.04 -9.21 -18.26
CA ASN A 280 4.95 -10.64 -18.08
C ASN A 280 6.22 -11.32 -18.65
N THR A 281 7.21 -11.55 -17.79
CA THR A 281 8.53 -12.05 -18.21
C THR A 281 8.53 -13.51 -18.66
N ALA A 282 7.45 -14.26 -18.42
CA ALA A 282 7.30 -15.65 -18.89
C ALA A 282 6.77 -15.74 -20.33
N LYS A 283 6.25 -14.65 -20.91
CA LYS A 283 5.64 -14.65 -22.24
C LYS A 283 6.42 -13.82 -23.27
N ALA A 284 6.33 -14.22 -24.52
CA ALA A 284 6.82 -13.40 -25.63
C ALA A 284 5.97 -12.10 -25.73
N PRO A 285 6.61 -10.98 -26.07
CA PRO A 285 8.02 -10.85 -26.40
C PRO A 285 8.91 -10.61 -25.15
N PHE A 286 8.35 -10.58 -23.94
CA PHE A 286 9.06 -10.14 -22.73
C PHE A 286 9.85 -11.23 -22.00
N ASN A 287 9.83 -12.47 -22.46
CA ASN A 287 10.81 -13.48 -22.11
C ASN A 287 12.22 -13.13 -22.66
N ASN A 288 12.33 -12.17 -23.59
CA ASN A 288 13.59 -11.65 -24.10
C ASN A 288 14.09 -10.48 -23.24
N LYS A 289 15.14 -10.71 -22.45
CA LYS A 289 15.75 -9.70 -21.57
C LYS A 289 16.30 -8.50 -22.33
N THR A 290 16.88 -8.71 -23.53
CA THR A 290 17.40 -7.62 -24.36
C THR A 290 16.30 -6.66 -24.77
N LEU A 291 15.08 -7.16 -25.04
CA LEU A 291 13.93 -6.30 -25.32
C LEU A 291 13.54 -5.49 -24.08
N ARG A 292 13.48 -6.10 -22.89
CA ARG A 292 13.16 -5.37 -21.66
C ARG A 292 14.19 -4.27 -21.37
N GLN A 293 15.47 -4.53 -21.62
CA GLN A 293 16.53 -3.51 -21.54
C GLN A 293 16.31 -2.36 -22.52
N ALA A 294 15.97 -2.69 -23.78
CA ALA A 294 15.67 -1.66 -24.79
C ALA A 294 14.49 -0.80 -24.38
N MET A 295 13.42 -1.42 -23.86
CA MET A 295 12.25 -0.69 -23.39
C MET A 295 12.57 0.29 -22.27
N ALA A 296 13.34 -0.13 -21.27
CA ALA A 296 13.79 0.74 -20.18
C ALA A 296 14.63 1.92 -20.69
N MET A 297 15.54 1.68 -21.67
CA MET A 297 16.36 2.73 -22.29
C MET A 297 15.54 3.73 -23.12
N CYS A 298 14.32 3.41 -23.54
CA CYS A 298 13.45 4.33 -24.25
C CYS A 298 12.81 5.38 -23.33
N ILE A 299 12.72 5.13 -22.02
CA ILE A 299 11.96 5.94 -21.09
C ILE A 299 12.86 7.03 -20.50
N ASN A 300 12.52 8.29 -20.78
CA ASN A 300 13.07 9.44 -20.07
C ASN A 300 12.19 9.76 -18.87
N GLN A 301 12.53 9.19 -17.71
CA GLN A 301 11.73 9.34 -16.49
C GLN A 301 11.59 10.80 -16.03
N ALA A 302 12.64 11.61 -16.20
CA ALA A 302 12.56 13.05 -15.88
C ALA A 302 11.58 13.81 -16.79
N GLN A 303 11.48 13.40 -18.07
CA GLN A 303 10.48 13.96 -18.97
C GLN A 303 9.08 13.41 -18.64
N PHE A 304 8.98 12.12 -18.31
CA PHE A 304 7.73 11.51 -17.88
C PHE A 304 7.15 12.25 -16.68
N THR A 305 7.91 12.40 -15.59
CA THR A 305 7.43 13.11 -14.38
C THR A 305 7.08 14.57 -14.67
N LYS A 306 7.83 15.23 -15.55
CA LYS A 306 7.53 16.63 -15.94
C LYS A 306 6.22 16.75 -16.71
N VAL A 307 5.92 15.81 -17.61
CA VAL A 307 4.78 15.92 -18.54
C VAL A 307 3.52 15.27 -17.93
N ILE A 308 3.66 14.07 -17.39
CA ILE A 308 2.53 13.30 -16.84
C ILE A 308 2.24 13.74 -15.41
N ASP A 309 3.24 13.70 -14.53
CA ASP A 309 3.07 14.02 -13.10
C ASP A 309 3.24 15.53 -12.82
N LYS A 310 3.36 16.36 -13.87
CA LYS A 310 3.47 17.82 -13.75
C LYS A 310 4.60 18.30 -12.84
N GLY A 311 5.64 17.48 -12.67
CA GLY A 311 6.82 17.76 -11.86
C GLY A 311 6.62 17.58 -10.36
N ILE A 312 5.52 16.95 -9.93
CA ILE A 312 5.25 16.67 -8.51
C ILE A 312 6.07 15.48 -8.04
N ASP A 313 6.07 14.40 -8.83
CA ASP A 313 6.69 13.15 -8.46
C ASP A 313 8.17 13.10 -8.83
N ALA A 314 8.94 12.36 -8.03
CA ALA A 314 10.34 12.11 -8.31
C ALA A 314 10.50 10.93 -9.29
N PRO A 315 11.40 11.02 -10.29
CA PRO A 315 11.68 9.91 -11.16
C PRO A 315 12.29 8.74 -10.38
N MET A 316 11.84 7.52 -10.68
CA MET A 316 12.29 6.29 -10.01
C MET A 316 13.00 5.35 -10.98
N ASN A 317 14.02 4.65 -10.48
CA ASN A 317 14.77 3.63 -11.22
C ASN A 317 14.95 2.33 -10.41
N GLY A 318 14.13 2.13 -9.42
CA GLY A 318 14.09 1.00 -8.49
C GLY A 318 13.04 1.19 -7.42
N LEU A 319 13.09 0.32 -6.41
CA LEU A 319 12.08 0.25 -5.34
C LEU A 319 12.22 1.36 -4.29
N PHE A 320 13.43 1.89 -4.07
CA PHE A 320 13.73 2.72 -2.91
C PHE A 320 14.16 4.12 -3.30
N LEU A 321 13.71 5.11 -2.54
CA LEU A 321 14.11 6.51 -2.69
C LEU A 321 15.54 6.75 -2.22
N PRO A 322 16.30 7.65 -2.86
CA PRO A 322 17.55 8.15 -2.31
C PRO A 322 17.34 8.69 -0.89
N GLY A 323 18.18 8.25 0.05
CA GLY A 323 18.08 8.60 1.47
C GLY A 323 17.31 7.59 2.32
N SER A 324 16.58 6.63 1.74
CA SER A 324 16.00 5.53 2.51
C SER A 324 17.07 4.49 2.89
N GLU A 325 16.80 3.72 3.93
CA GLU A 325 17.70 2.70 4.48
C GLU A 325 18.10 1.65 3.44
N TYR A 326 17.16 1.23 2.58
CA TYR A 326 17.36 0.16 1.61
C TYR A 326 17.85 0.66 0.24
N TYR A 327 18.05 1.97 0.09
CA TYR A 327 18.48 2.54 -1.18
C TYR A 327 19.88 2.06 -1.58
N THR A 328 20.03 1.70 -2.85
CA THR A 328 21.32 1.49 -3.52
C THR A 328 21.25 1.93 -4.97
N LYS A 329 22.36 2.37 -5.53
CA LYS A 329 22.46 2.56 -6.98
C LYS A 329 22.48 1.20 -7.64
N THR A 330 21.57 0.98 -8.58
CA THR A 330 21.45 -0.27 -9.32
C THR A 330 21.97 -0.15 -10.75
N ALA A 331 22.09 -1.30 -11.41
CA ALA A 331 22.41 -1.39 -12.83
C ALA A 331 21.20 -1.12 -13.76
N TYR A 332 20.14 -0.53 -13.26
CA TYR A 332 18.96 -0.21 -14.08
C TYR A 332 19.34 0.67 -15.29
N PRO A 333 18.86 0.33 -16.51
CA PRO A 333 19.26 1.02 -17.74
C PRO A 333 18.89 2.51 -17.72
N LYS A 334 19.87 3.35 -18.05
CA LYS A 334 19.65 4.79 -18.22
C LYS A 334 19.02 5.07 -19.57
N TYR A 335 18.25 6.16 -19.67
CA TYR A 335 17.69 6.68 -20.91
C TYR A 335 18.76 6.80 -21.99
N ASN A 336 18.59 6.06 -23.08
CA ASN A 336 19.47 6.05 -24.24
C ASN A 336 18.70 5.52 -25.48
N PRO A 337 17.90 6.36 -26.14
CA PRO A 337 17.04 5.93 -27.25
C PRO A 337 17.84 5.41 -28.46
N THR A 338 19.05 5.91 -28.68
CA THR A 338 19.92 5.42 -29.75
C THR A 338 20.36 3.96 -29.51
N GLN A 339 20.77 3.63 -28.27
CA GLN A 339 21.13 2.27 -27.91
C GLN A 339 19.89 1.36 -27.88
N ALA A 340 18.76 1.86 -27.40
CA ALA A 340 17.47 1.15 -27.43
C ALA A 340 17.12 0.68 -28.84
N ALA A 341 17.18 1.58 -29.84
CA ALA A 341 16.88 1.24 -31.24
C ALA A 341 17.84 0.17 -31.81
N LYS A 342 19.11 0.17 -31.39
CA LYS A 342 20.08 -0.89 -31.78
C LYS A 342 19.68 -2.24 -31.18
N LEU A 343 19.30 -2.27 -29.89
CA LEU A 343 18.87 -3.50 -29.22
C LEU A 343 17.56 -4.03 -29.83
N VAL A 344 16.61 -3.17 -30.18
CA VAL A 344 15.37 -3.57 -30.87
C VAL A 344 15.67 -4.23 -32.21
N LYS A 345 16.59 -3.66 -33.03
CA LYS A 345 17.04 -4.28 -34.28
C LYS A 345 17.70 -5.64 -34.05
N GLN A 346 18.53 -5.75 -33.01
CA GLN A 346 19.14 -7.04 -32.63
C GLN A 346 18.07 -8.09 -32.30
N VAL A 347 17.06 -7.73 -31.49
CA VAL A 347 15.93 -8.63 -31.16
C VAL A 347 15.18 -9.01 -32.43
N GLN A 348 14.89 -8.05 -33.32
CA GLN A 348 14.22 -8.31 -34.60
C GLN A 348 15.00 -9.29 -35.47
N GLN A 349 16.33 -9.16 -35.54
CA GLN A 349 17.20 -10.10 -36.27
C GLN A 349 17.18 -11.50 -35.64
N GLN A 350 17.19 -11.59 -34.30
CA GLN A 350 17.15 -12.86 -33.57
C GLN A 350 15.82 -13.60 -33.70
N THR A 351 14.71 -12.88 -33.72
CA THR A 351 13.34 -13.44 -33.73
C THR A 351 12.72 -13.50 -35.12
N GLY A 352 13.30 -12.84 -36.11
CA GLY A 352 12.77 -12.72 -37.47
C GLY A 352 11.53 -11.82 -37.58
N SER A 353 11.14 -11.11 -36.51
CA SER A 353 9.93 -10.28 -36.49
C SER A 353 10.11 -8.99 -35.66
N GLN A 354 9.36 -7.96 -36.02
CA GLN A 354 9.31 -6.72 -35.25
C GLN A 354 8.68 -6.99 -33.87
N PRO A 355 9.31 -6.56 -32.76
CA PRO A 355 8.71 -6.68 -31.44
C PRO A 355 7.35 -6.00 -31.39
N THR A 356 6.31 -6.77 -31.10
CA THR A 356 4.91 -6.33 -31.08
C THR A 356 4.26 -6.76 -29.78
N PHE A 357 3.56 -5.86 -29.10
CA PHE A 357 2.87 -6.16 -27.85
C PHE A 357 1.72 -5.20 -27.57
N THR A 358 0.88 -5.60 -26.60
CA THR A 358 -0.20 -4.80 -26.05
C THR A 358 0.19 -4.25 -24.69
N LEU A 359 -0.07 -2.94 -24.46
CA LEU A 359 0.01 -2.25 -23.19
C LEU A 359 -1.42 -2.05 -22.65
N ASN A 360 -1.75 -2.66 -21.53
CA ASN A 360 -3.03 -2.44 -20.85
C ASN A 360 -3.00 -1.13 -20.06
N SER A 361 -4.10 -0.39 -20.11
CA SER A 361 -4.33 0.89 -19.46
C SER A 361 -5.78 1.00 -19.03
N THR A 362 -6.08 1.79 -18.01
CA THR A 362 -7.44 2.23 -17.70
C THR A 362 -7.86 3.39 -18.61
N SER A 363 -9.11 3.80 -18.52
CA SER A 363 -9.67 4.89 -19.34
C SER A 363 -9.49 6.28 -18.71
N ASP A 364 -8.96 6.37 -17.49
CA ASP A 364 -8.74 7.69 -16.88
C ASP A 364 -7.71 8.49 -17.69
N PRO A 365 -7.90 9.82 -17.81
CA PRO A 365 -7.10 10.64 -18.71
C PRO A 365 -5.60 10.62 -18.41
N GLU A 366 -5.20 10.50 -17.14
CA GLU A 366 -3.80 10.56 -16.72
C GLU A 366 -3.09 9.25 -17.06
N THR A 367 -3.69 8.11 -16.72
CA THR A 367 -3.16 6.79 -17.08
C THR A 367 -3.10 6.59 -18.60
N LEU A 368 -4.12 7.09 -19.33
CA LEU A 368 -4.11 7.01 -20.79
C LEU A 368 -3.00 7.91 -21.40
N ALA A 369 -2.78 9.10 -20.85
CA ALA A 369 -1.68 9.98 -21.28
C ALA A 369 -0.31 9.34 -21.01
N ALA A 370 -0.13 8.67 -19.88
CA ALA A 370 1.06 7.89 -19.56
C ALA A 370 1.27 6.74 -20.56
N ALA A 371 0.21 6.00 -20.90
CA ALA A 371 0.27 4.92 -21.90
C ALA A 371 0.69 5.45 -23.28
N GLN A 372 0.14 6.59 -23.72
CA GLN A 372 0.46 7.22 -25.00
C GLN A 372 1.90 7.74 -25.04
N PHE A 373 2.38 8.34 -23.94
CA PHE A 373 3.79 8.76 -23.80
C PHE A 373 4.75 7.58 -23.99
N LEU A 374 4.48 6.47 -23.32
CA LEU A 374 5.30 5.25 -23.40
C LEU A 374 5.21 4.61 -24.79
N GLN A 375 4.00 4.51 -25.36
CA GLN A 375 3.79 3.99 -26.71
C GLN A 375 4.65 4.74 -27.74
N GLN A 376 4.64 6.08 -27.70
CA GLN A 376 5.43 6.90 -28.61
C GLN A 376 6.94 6.66 -28.44
N ALA A 377 7.42 6.56 -27.19
CA ALA A 377 8.83 6.30 -26.92
C ALA A 377 9.29 4.96 -27.50
N TRP A 378 8.50 3.89 -27.34
CA TRP A 378 8.83 2.56 -27.86
C TRP A 378 8.65 2.44 -29.37
N GLN A 379 7.64 3.08 -29.96
CA GLN A 379 7.46 3.14 -31.42
C GLN A 379 8.61 3.85 -32.11
N THR A 380 9.15 4.92 -31.51
CA THR A 380 10.33 5.64 -32.02
C THR A 380 11.57 4.73 -32.06
N ALA A 381 11.68 3.76 -31.17
CA ALA A 381 12.76 2.78 -31.16
C ALA A 381 12.53 1.59 -32.11
N GLY A 382 11.36 1.51 -32.78
CA GLY A 382 11.05 0.48 -33.78
C GLY A 382 10.19 -0.68 -33.26
N MET A 383 9.53 -0.54 -32.12
CA MET A 383 8.56 -1.51 -31.62
C MET A 383 7.14 -1.19 -32.13
N LYS A 384 6.26 -2.18 -32.20
CA LYS A 384 4.82 -1.98 -32.47
C LYS A 384 4.03 -2.17 -31.20
N VAL A 385 3.37 -1.10 -30.72
CA VAL A 385 2.65 -1.09 -29.47
C VAL A 385 1.20 -0.73 -29.68
N THR A 386 0.28 -1.53 -29.14
CA THR A 386 -1.15 -1.26 -29.09
C THR A 386 -1.57 -0.99 -27.66
N ILE A 387 -2.34 0.07 -27.41
CA ILE A 387 -2.93 0.34 -26.10
C ILE A 387 -4.29 -0.38 -26.05
N SER A 388 -4.51 -1.15 -25.00
CA SER A 388 -5.79 -1.78 -24.68
C SER A 388 -6.38 -1.10 -23.44
N ILE A 389 -7.56 -0.50 -23.61
CA ILE A 389 -8.26 0.18 -22.51
C ILE A 389 -9.18 -0.82 -21.83
N LEU A 390 -8.97 -1.07 -20.54
CA LEU A 390 -9.68 -2.06 -19.75
C LEU A 390 -10.12 -1.48 -18.41
N ALA A 391 -11.16 -2.06 -17.81
CA ALA A 391 -11.50 -1.78 -16.42
C ALA A 391 -10.39 -2.27 -15.49
N GLN A 392 -10.14 -1.57 -14.39
CA GLN A 392 -9.09 -1.91 -13.42
C GLN A 392 -9.22 -3.36 -12.91
N ALA A 393 -10.43 -3.81 -12.58
CA ALA A 393 -10.66 -5.18 -12.15
C ALA A 393 -10.24 -6.23 -13.21
N THR A 394 -10.45 -5.93 -14.50
CA THR A 394 -10.00 -6.80 -15.62
C THR A 394 -8.47 -6.82 -15.69
N ILE A 395 -7.80 -5.68 -15.56
CA ILE A 395 -6.33 -5.60 -15.55
C ILE A 395 -5.75 -6.47 -14.43
N ILE A 396 -6.34 -6.41 -13.24
CA ILE A 396 -5.88 -7.20 -12.09
C ILE A 396 -6.12 -8.70 -12.32
N ASN A 397 -7.29 -9.08 -12.83
CA ASN A 397 -7.60 -10.47 -13.14
C ASN A 397 -6.67 -11.03 -14.23
N ASP A 398 -6.37 -10.25 -15.27
CA ASP A 398 -5.41 -10.61 -16.32
C ASP A 398 -3.99 -10.75 -15.76
N ALA A 399 -3.59 -9.91 -14.82
CA ALA A 399 -2.30 -9.98 -14.15
C ALA A 399 -2.18 -11.28 -13.32
N LEU A 400 -3.20 -11.60 -12.53
CA LEU A 400 -3.28 -12.86 -11.77
C LEU A 400 -3.30 -14.10 -12.69
N ALA A 401 -4.11 -14.07 -13.75
CA ALA A 401 -4.17 -15.15 -14.71
C ALA A 401 -2.91 -15.23 -15.60
N GLY A 402 -2.09 -14.17 -15.65
CA GLY A 402 -0.94 -14.05 -16.55
C GLY A 402 -1.35 -13.99 -18.03
N THR A 403 -2.52 -13.46 -18.37
CA THR A 403 -3.02 -13.33 -19.74
C THR A 403 -2.55 -12.05 -20.43
N TYR A 404 -2.00 -11.10 -19.69
CA TYR A 404 -1.45 -9.84 -20.19
C TYR A 404 -0.03 -9.99 -20.76
N GLN A 405 0.44 -8.98 -21.48
CA GLN A 405 1.84 -8.82 -21.90
C GLN A 405 2.51 -7.70 -21.10
N ALA A 406 2.06 -6.45 -21.24
CA ALA A 406 2.49 -5.29 -20.45
C ALA A 406 1.27 -4.57 -19.88
N THR A 407 1.40 -4.01 -18.70
CA THR A 407 0.34 -3.22 -18.07
C THR A 407 0.91 -2.05 -17.29
N LEU A 408 0.28 -0.88 -17.37
CA LEU A 408 0.52 0.17 -16.38
C LEU A 408 0.15 -0.38 -15.00
N TRP A 409 1.01 -0.12 -14.03
CA TRP A 409 0.92 -0.71 -12.70
C TRP A 409 1.53 0.22 -11.65
N ARG A 410 1.17 -0.01 -10.41
CA ARG A 410 1.85 0.56 -9.23
C ARG A 410 2.44 -0.58 -8.41
N GLN A 411 3.71 -0.45 -8.03
CA GLN A 411 4.31 -1.32 -7.02
C GLN A 411 4.03 -0.70 -5.66
N PHE A 412 3.50 -1.50 -4.76
CA PHE A 412 2.96 -1.04 -3.48
C PHE A 412 4.05 -0.50 -2.55
N GLY A 413 3.72 0.54 -1.81
CA GLY A 413 4.52 1.04 -0.69
C GLY A 413 4.47 0.09 0.51
N ALA A 414 5.50 0.15 1.34
CA ALA A 414 5.57 -0.64 2.57
C ALA A 414 6.58 -0.04 3.54
N VAL A 415 6.26 -0.01 4.82
CA VAL A 415 7.24 0.43 5.84
C VAL A 415 8.38 -0.57 5.97
N ASP A 416 8.08 -1.85 5.91
CA ASP A 416 9.07 -2.92 5.79
C ASP A 416 8.94 -3.61 4.43
N PRO A 417 10.03 -3.77 3.66
CA PRO A 417 9.97 -4.36 2.33
C PRO A 417 9.47 -5.81 2.30
N ASP A 418 9.51 -6.54 3.42
CA ASP A 418 9.00 -7.91 3.51
C ASP A 418 7.49 -7.99 3.25
N LEU A 419 6.73 -6.91 3.50
CA LEU A 419 5.32 -6.83 3.15
C LEU A 419 5.05 -7.06 1.65
N ASN A 420 6.05 -6.78 0.82
CA ASN A 420 6.01 -6.99 -0.63
C ASN A 420 6.64 -8.33 -1.08
N TYR A 421 6.99 -9.23 -0.14
CA TYR A 421 7.60 -10.53 -0.43
C TYR A 421 6.84 -11.32 -1.50
N VAL A 422 5.52 -11.40 -1.39
CA VAL A 422 4.68 -12.20 -2.29
C VAL A 422 4.68 -11.72 -3.75
N TRP A 423 4.95 -10.43 -3.98
CA TRP A 423 4.98 -9.86 -5.32
C TRP A 423 6.27 -10.19 -6.09
N TRP A 424 7.34 -10.56 -5.37
CA TRP A 424 8.66 -10.82 -5.96
C TRP A 424 9.15 -12.25 -5.74
N SER A 425 8.56 -13.00 -4.83
CA SER A 425 8.93 -14.37 -4.51
C SER A 425 8.74 -15.31 -5.70
N THR A 426 9.71 -16.21 -5.90
CA THR A 426 9.57 -17.29 -6.89
C THR A 426 8.55 -18.36 -6.45
N THR A 427 8.23 -18.43 -5.16
CA THR A 427 7.22 -19.37 -4.63
C THR A 427 5.80 -19.00 -5.02
N THR A 428 5.55 -17.74 -5.38
CA THR A 428 4.24 -17.21 -5.78
C THR A 428 4.12 -16.97 -7.29
N VAL A 429 5.01 -17.53 -8.11
CA VAL A 429 4.96 -17.43 -9.58
C VAL A 429 3.85 -18.31 -10.17
N ASN A 430 3.56 -19.43 -9.53
CA ASN A 430 2.63 -20.47 -10.03
C ASN A 430 1.32 -20.52 -9.23
N PRO A 431 0.28 -21.20 -9.78
CA PRO A 431 -0.96 -21.48 -9.05
C PRO A 431 -0.73 -22.10 -7.66
N PRO A 432 -1.67 -21.96 -6.70
CA PRO A 432 -3.06 -21.57 -6.92
C PRO A 432 -3.30 -20.08 -7.13
N LEU A 433 -2.52 -19.18 -6.53
CA LEU A 433 -2.64 -17.74 -6.71
C LEU A 433 -1.28 -17.12 -7.03
N PRO A 434 -0.98 -16.84 -8.30
CA PRO A 434 0.33 -16.36 -8.69
C PRO A 434 0.47 -14.85 -8.46
N LEU A 435 0.78 -14.47 -7.21
CA LEU A 435 0.95 -13.09 -6.77
C LEU A 435 2.20 -12.42 -7.36
N ASN A 436 3.26 -13.17 -7.72
CA ASN A 436 4.33 -12.63 -8.56
C ASN A 436 3.80 -12.47 -10.01
N MET A 437 2.98 -11.44 -10.20
CA MET A 437 2.26 -11.22 -11.46
C MET A 437 3.20 -10.92 -12.64
N ALA A 438 4.38 -10.38 -12.38
CA ALA A 438 5.43 -10.20 -13.40
C ALA A 438 6.02 -11.53 -13.89
N ARG A 439 5.72 -12.65 -13.23
CA ARG A 439 6.25 -13.98 -13.53
C ARG A 439 7.79 -14.05 -13.55
N ASN A 440 8.44 -13.13 -12.81
CA ASN A 440 9.90 -13.14 -12.69
C ASN A 440 10.34 -14.26 -11.75
N ASN A 441 11.07 -15.23 -12.30
CA ASN A 441 11.48 -16.45 -11.59
C ASN A 441 13.01 -16.51 -11.40
N ASP A 442 13.59 -15.44 -10.82
CA ASP A 442 15.02 -15.38 -10.52
C ASP A 442 15.32 -15.93 -9.11
N PRO A 443 16.03 -17.06 -8.97
CA PRO A 443 16.35 -17.64 -7.67
C PRO A 443 17.23 -16.73 -6.80
N ARG A 444 17.98 -15.79 -7.38
CA ARG A 444 18.78 -14.82 -6.63
C ARG A 444 17.89 -13.86 -5.83
N ILE A 445 16.74 -13.46 -6.41
CA ILE A 445 15.74 -12.63 -5.72
C ILE A 445 15.17 -13.43 -4.54
N GLN A 446 14.82 -14.71 -4.76
CA GLN A 446 14.31 -15.56 -3.68
C GLN A 446 15.31 -15.69 -2.54
N THR A 447 16.58 -15.95 -2.85
CA THR A 447 17.65 -16.06 -1.84
C THR A 447 17.78 -14.77 -1.04
N ALA A 448 17.74 -13.60 -1.70
CA ALA A 448 17.83 -12.31 -1.03
C ALA A 448 16.58 -12.01 -0.17
N LEU A 449 15.38 -12.32 -0.66
CA LEU A 449 14.13 -12.17 0.11
C LEU A 449 14.15 -13.04 1.37
N THR A 450 14.58 -14.31 1.25
CA THR A 450 14.73 -15.23 2.38
C THR A 450 15.72 -14.67 3.41
N ALA A 451 16.90 -14.23 2.97
CA ALA A 451 17.90 -13.64 3.86
C ALA A 451 17.39 -12.37 4.59
N GLY A 452 16.55 -11.57 3.93
CA GLY A 452 15.91 -10.40 4.56
C GLY A 452 14.83 -10.77 5.58
N ARG A 453 14.18 -11.93 5.41
CA ARG A 453 13.12 -12.45 6.28
C ARG A 453 13.64 -13.13 7.54
N GLU A 454 14.78 -13.81 7.46
CA GLU A 454 15.30 -14.68 8.52
C GLU A 454 15.93 -13.93 9.71
N THR A 455 16.16 -12.62 9.62
CA THR A 455 16.87 -11.86 10.64
C THR A 455 16.25 -10.49 10.89
N ASN A 456 16.40 -9.98 12.13
CA ASN A 456 16.14 -8.58 12.49
C ASN A 456 17.42 -7.71 12.48
N GLU A 457 18.59 -8.29 12.16
CA GLU A 457 19.85 -7.55 12.13
C GLU A 457 19.81 -6.56 10.95
N LYS A 458 19.88 -5.27 11.28
CA LYS A 458 19.65 -4.16 10.35
C LYS A 458 20.55 -4.19 9.13
N ALA A 459 21.86 -4.40 9.30
CA ALA A 459 22.81 -4.37 8.19
C ALA A 459 22.59 -5.54 7.22
N SER A 460 22.28 -6.73 7.75
CA SER A 460 21.96 -7.92 6.97
C SER A 460 20.67 -7.73 6.15
N ARG A 461 19.63 -7.19 6.76
CA ARG A 461 18.37 -6.87 6.07
C ARG A 461 18.56 -5.81 4.99
N THR A 462 19.28 -4.71 5.32
CA THR A 462 19.60 -3.66 4.36
C THR A 462 20.30 -4.24 3.12
N LYS A 463 21.32 -5.06 3.34
CA LYS A 463 22.05 -5.73 2.25
C LYS A 463 21.14 -6.64 1.43
N ALA A 464 20.27 -7.42 2.07
CA ALA A 464 19.35 -8.34 1.40
C ALA A 464 18.39 -7.59 0.46
N TYR A 465 17.73 -6.53 0.92
CA TYR A 465 16.81 -5.76 0.08
C TYR A 465 17.51 -4.88 -0.95
N GLN A 466 18.73 -4.44 -0.72
CA GLN A 466 19.58 -3.85 -1.75
C GLN A 466 19.86 -4.85 -2.87
N GLN A 467 20.11 -6.14 -2.55
CA GLN A 467 20.26 -7.20 -3.54
C GLN A 467 18.97 -7.48 -4.30
N VAL A 468 17.81 -7.51 -3.64
CA VAL A 468 16.51 -7.61 -4.32
C VAL A 468 16.36 -6.49 -5.36
N ASN A 469 16.61 -5.24 -4.96
CA ASN A 469 16.52 -4.07 -5.85
C ASN A 469 17.49 -4.18 -7.04
N GLU A 470 18.72 -4.63 -6.81
CA GLU A 470 19.73 -4.84 -7.86
C GLU A 470 19.30 -5.94 -8.85
N TYR A 471 18.79 -7.08 -8.38
CA TYR A 471 18.37 -8.17 -9.25
C TYR A 471 17.11 -7.82 -10.05
N LEU A 472 16.17 -7.11 -9.46
CA LEU A 472 15.04 -6.55 -10.20
C LEU A 472 15.49 -5.55 -11.27
N ALA A 473 16.50 -4.74 -10.98
CA ALA A 473 17.08 -3.80 -11.97
C ALA A 473 17.81 -4.52 -13.11
N GLN A 474 18.44 -5.66 -12.81
CA GLN A 474 19.09 -6.49 -13.83
C GLN A 474 18.09 -7.23 -14.71
N ASP A 475 17.01 -7.77 -14.13
CA ASP A 475 16.03 -8.59 -14.84
C ASP A 475 14.95 -7.77 -15.54
N ILE A 476 14.66 -6.59 -15.04
CA ILE A 476 13.70 -5.61 -15.57
C ILE A 476 12.31 -6.22 -15.77
N PRO A 477 11.68 -6.79 -14.74
CA PRO A 477 10.28 -7.17 -14.80
C PRO A 477 9.37 -5.94 -14.68
N TYR A 478 9.89 -4.84 -14.16
CA TYR A 478 9.23 -3.56 -14.01
C TYR A 478 10.02 -2.46 -14.75
N LEU A 479 9.32 -1.65 -15.52
CA LEU A 479 9.87 -0.42 -16.07
C LEU A 479 9.47 0.71 -15.13
N TRP A 480 10.42 1.14 -14.31
CA TRP A 480 10.21 2.16 -13.28
C TRP A 480 9.98 3.53 -13.91
N LEU A 481 9.00 4.26 -13.43
CA LEU A 481 8.61 5.57 -13.94
C LEU A 481 8.83 6.67 -12.90
N ALA A 482 8.01 6.70 -11.87
CA ALA A 482 7.97 7.75 -10.87
C ALA A 482 7.55 7.22 -9.51
N ARG A 483 7.85 7.95 -8.43
CA ARG A 483 7.14 7.83 -7.18
C ARG A 483 5.65 8.13 -7.41
N ASP A 484 4.77 7.53 -6.62
CA ASP A 484 3.35 7.88 -6.60
C ASP A 484 3.06 8.65 -5.30
N THR A 485 2.80 9.95 -5.43
CA THR A 485 2.55 10.82 -4.30
C THR A 485 1.05 10.93 -4.06
N TRP A 486 0.64 10.70 -2.82
CA TRP A 486 -0.75 10.80 -2.37
C TRP A 486 -0.98 12.03 -1.52
N CYS A 487 -2.17 12.61 -1.59
CA CYS A 487 -2.56 13.72 -0.76
C CYS A 487 -3.92 13.55 -0.11
N LEU A 488 -4.09 14.27 0.99
CA LEU A 488 -5.36 14.60 1.60
C LEU A 488 -5.55 16.11 1.50
N ALA A 489 -6.64 16.53 0.91
CA ALA A 489 -7.09 17.92 0.95
C ALA A 489 -8.41 17.99 1.71
N ALA A 490 -8.55 18.93 2.61
CA ALA A 490 -9.69 18.97 3.51
C ALA A 490 -10.24 20.39 3.71
N ASN A 491 -11.53 20.49 3.95
CA ASN A 491 -12.14 21.70 4.45
C ASN A 491 -11.46 22.10 5.77
N PRO A 492 -11.16 23.39 6.02
CA PRO A 492 -10.48 23.84 7.25
C PRO A 492 -11.18 23.49 8.56
N LYS A 493 -12.46 23.12 8.53
CA LYS A 493 -13.16 22.58 9.71
C LYS A 493 -12.66 21.21 10.14
N VAL A 494 -12.09 20.41 9.21
CA VAL A 494 -11.54 19.08 9.50
C VAL A 494 -10.17 19.22 10.15
N GLN A 495 -10.01 18.61 11.30
CA GLN A 495 -8.84 18.78 12.13
C GLN A 495 -8.17 17.45 12.46
N ASN A 496 -6.85 17.47 12.60
CA ASN A 496 -6.02 16.37 13.11
C ASN A 496 -5.99 15.12 12.23
N PHE A 497 -6.25 15.22 10.92
CA PHE A 497 -6.21 14.07 10.01
C PHE A 497 -4.79 13.63 9.65
N ALA A 498 -3.77 14.46 9.88
CA ALA A 498 -2.36 14.16 9.59
C ALA A 498 -1.45 14.10 10.83
N ASN A 499 -2.02 13.96 12.03
CA ASN A 499 -1.23 13.92 13.27
C ASN A 499 -1.74 12.83 14.25
N PRO A 500 -1.90 11.57 13.80
CA PRO A 500 -2.30 10.51 14.71
C PRO A 500 -1.18 10.19 15.70
N THR A 501 -1.58 9.72 16.89
CA THR A 501 -0.67 9.27 17.92
C THR A 501 -0.91 7.81 18.29
N THR A 502 0.15 7.10 18.59
CA THR A 502 0.10 5.73 19.09
C THR A 502 -0.41 5.70 20.55
N LEU A 503 -0.59 4.52 21.12
CA LEU A 503 -0.93 4.35 22.54
C LEU A 503 0.22 4.75 23.46
N GLN A 504 1.45 4.62 22.98
CA GLN A 504 2.68 4.97 23.69
C GLN A 504 2.99 6.46 23.61
N GLY A 505 2.16 7.25 22.89
CA GLY A 505 2.33 8.67 22.72
C GLY A 505 3.27 9.10 21.60
N SER A 506 3.86 8.15 20.88
CA SER A 506 4.62 8.39 19.65
C SER A 506 3.71 8.92 18.55
N LYS A 507 4.27 9.60 17.54
CA LYS A 507 3.52 9.83 16.30
C LYS A 507 3.38 8.53 15.54
N ALA A 508 2.17 8.22 15.08
CA ALA A 508 1.96 7.16 14.10
C ALA A 508 2.30 7.67 12.68
N ILE A 509 2.47 6.76 11.73
CA ILE A 509 2.48 7.16 10.32
C ILE A 509 1.13 7.81 10.03
N ALA A 510 1.18 9.08 9.67
CA ALA A 510 -0.03 9.88 9.46
C ALA A 510 -0.80 9.39 8.23
N TYR A 511 -0.05 8.87 7.26
CA TYR A 511 -0.55 8.66 5.93
C TYR A 511 0.26 7.56 5.25
N ASP A 512 -0.35 6.41 5.10
CA ASP A 512 0.19 5.24 4.44
C ASP A 512 -0.66 5.00 3.19
N GLU A 513 -0.15 5.37 2.01
CA GLU A 513 -0.87 5.31 0.73
C GLU A 513 -2.28 5.92 0.75
N GLY A 514 -2.49 6.96 1.55
CA GLY A 514 -3.78 7.61 1.67
C GLY A 514 -4.63 7.19 2.86
N VAL A 515 -4.16 6.27 3.66
CA VAL A 515 -4.96 5.72 4.77
C VAL A 515 -4.75 6.51 6.06
N LEU A 516 -5.77 7.19 6.50
CA LEU A 516 -5.77 7.97 7.75
C LEU A 516 -6.30 7.17 8.95
N TRP A 517 -6.20 7.76 10.15
CA TRP A 517 -6.71 7.20 11.39
C TRP A 517 -7.97 7.95 11.85
N PRO A 518 -9.18 7.47 11.54
CA PRO A 518 -10.42 8.24 11.73
C PRO A 518 -10.77 8.49 13.19
N ALA A 519 -10.32 7.65 14.13
CA ALA A 519 -10.60 7.81 15.56
C ALA A 519 -10.17 9.16 16.14
N GLN A 520 -9.12 9.77 15.60
CA GLN A 520 -8.48 10.97 16.13
C GLN A 520 -8.83 12.25 15.36
N ILE A 521 -9.66 12.13 14.32
CA ILE A 521 -10.15 13.27 13.53
C ILE A 521 -11.32 13.92 14.25
N TRP A 522 -11.42 15.24 14.15
CA TRP A 522 -12.56 16.00 14.65
C TRP A 522 -12.90 17.18 13.74
N VAL A 523 -14.10 17.71 13.85
CA VAL A 523 -14.57 18.86 13.07
C VAL A 523 -14.90 20.02 14.03
N LYS A 524 -14.58 21.26 13.58
CA LYS A 524 -14.95 22.50 14.30
C LYS A 524 -16.42 22.81 14.11
#